data_ef370dfad4f1e2c2e6a05ab178ff0e8b
#
_entry.id   ef370dfad4f1e2c2e6a05ab178ff0e8b
#
_cell.length_a   1.000
_cell.length_b   1.000
_cell.length_c   1.000
_cell.angle_alpha   90.00
_cell.angle_beta   90.00
_cell.angle_gamma   90.00
#
_symmetry.space_group_name_H-M   'P 1'
#
loop_
_entity.id
_entity.type
_entity.pdbx_description
1 polymer ?
#
loop_
_entity_poly.entity_id
_entity_poly.type
_entity_poly.pdbx_seq_one_letter_code
_entity_poly.pdbx_strand_id
1 'polypeptide(L)'
;MSFSTDTKAELSSLPIKKKCCKRAYAAGLLFDADTDGESRALGFYQSLQTAQVAQKAISSVFGANAVKFSPTAEGKGFVLAVSSSDVAELISDMARYGVDAIVGFSCEECAGSFLRGLFIASGSLTSPDRQYHLEFTLKNSDRAETLSSFLCDYASPPTVRRRDGSAGLIYKSSAKIEDFLSSVGAVQAYFALLNGKITREIRNDVNRSTNCMTKNIAKAVAASRAQIAALEALERSGECDKLSPELRETAQLRLLYPEIPLAELGARHCPPISKSGVNHRMARLMAIAEGIKKD
;
A
#
# COMPACT_ATOMS: atom_id res chain seq x y z
N MET A 1 -16.96 -9.26 3.56
CA MET A 1 -17.13 -7.79 3.69
C MET A 1 -15.85 -7.11 3.21
N SER A 2 -15.87 -5.80 2.92
CA SER A 2 -14.62 -5.12 2.51
C SER A 2 -13.83 -4.68 3.73
N PHE A 3 -12.50 -4.59 3.61
CA PHE A 3 -11.64 -4.11 4.70
C PHE A 3 -12.08 -2.76 5.25
N SER A 4 -12.52 -1.85 4.37
CA SER A 4 -13.10 -0.56 4.78
C SER A 4 -14.38 -0.72 5.62
N THR A 5 -15.26 -1.67 5.27
CA THR A 5 -16.49 -1.96 6.03
C THR A 5 -16.15 -2.52 7.41
N ASP A 6 -15.18 -3.42 7.48
CA ASP A 6 -14.76 -4.03 8.74
C ASP A 6 -14.12 -2.99 9.67
N THR A 7 -13.29 -2.08 9.12
CA THR A 7 -12.72 -0.95 9.87
C THR A 7 -13.80 0.00 10.38
N LYS A 8 -14.83 0.31 9.56
CA LYS A 8 -15.96 1.15 10.01
C LYS A 8 -16.76 0.47 11.12
N ALA A 9 -16.97 -0.84 11.04
CA ALA A 9 -17.65 -1.61 12.07
C ALA A 9 -16.83 -1.62 13.39
N GLU A 10 -15.52 -1.83 13.32
CA GLU A 10 -14.61 -1.72 14.46
C GLU A 10 -14.78 -0.35 15.16
N LEU A 11 -14.60 0.73 14.40
CA LEU A 11 -14.67 2.10 14.91
C LEU A 11 -16.04 2.45 15.50
N SER A 12 -17.11 1.93 14.91
CA SER A 12 -18.48 2.15 15.39
C SER A 12 -18.76 1.45 16.71
N SER A 13 -18.04 0.37 17.03
CA SER A 13 -18.19 -0.40 18.26
C SER A 13 -17.45 0.20 19.45
N LEU A 14 -16.49 1.11 19.22
CA LEU A 14 -15.68 1.70 20.27
C LEU A 14 -16.50 2.66 21.14
N PRO A 15 -16.48 2.53 22.46
CA PRO A 15 -17.26 3.38 23.35
C PRO A 15 -16.70 4.81 23.38
N ILE A 16 -17.60 5.79 23.41
CA ILE A 16 -17.25 7.21 23.61
C ILE A 16 -17.88 7.65 24.93
N LYS A 17 -17.04 7.91 25.92
CA LYS A 17 -17.51 8.20 27.31
C LYS A 17 -17.80 9.68 27.54
N LYS A 18 -16.89 10.58 27.10
CA LYS A 18 -16.93 12.01 27.38
C LYS A 18 -17.97 12.72 26.48
N LYS A 19 -18.72 13.66 27.04
CA LYS A 19 -19.72 14.46 26.28
C LYS A 19 -19.08 15.24 25.13
N CYS A 20 -17.92 15.85 25.35
CA CYS A 20 -17.18 16.58 24.32
C CYS A 20 -16.78 15.67 23.14
N CYS A 21 -16.29 14.45 23.43
CA CYS A 21 -15.93 13.46 22.41
C CYS A 21 -17.16 12.97 21.63
N LYS A 22 -18.33 12.82 22.29
CA LYS A 22 -19.58 12.49 21.58
C LYS A 22 -20.00 13.59 20.61
N ARG A 23 -19.86 14.86 21.03
CA ARG A 23 -20.12 16.02 20.16
C ARG A 23 -19.14 16.06 18.97
N ALA A 24 -17.85 15.87 19.23
CA ALA A 24 -16.83 15.81 18.19
C ALA A 24 -17.08 14.66 17.18
N TYR A 25 -17.46 13.48 17.68
CA TYR A 25 -17.81 12.34 16.83
C TYR A 25 -19.03 12.62 15.97
N ALA A 26 -20.09 13.22 16.53
CA ALA A 26 -21.27 13.63 15.77
C ALA A 26 -20.94 14.70 14.70
N ALA A 27 -20.08 15.66 15.02
CA ALA A 27 -19.59 16.64 14.09
C ALA A 27 -18.82 16.00 12.90
N GLY A 28 -17.96 15.00 13.19
CA GLY A 28 -17.26 14.23 12.15
C GLY A 28 -18.22 13.48 11.22
N LEU A 29 -19.27 12.87 11.76
CA LEU A 29 -20.32 12.20 10.98
C LEU A 29 -21.09 13.17 10.07
N LEU A 30 -21.22 14.43 10.48
CA LEU A 30 -21.97 15.47 9.77
C LEU A 30 -21.09 16.37 8.90
N PHE A 31 -19.77 16.20 8.92
CA PHE A 31 -18.85 17.14 8.30
C PHE A 31 -19.10 17.37 6.81
N ASP A 32 -19.47 16.34 6.07
CA ASP A 32 -19.79 16.43 4.62
C ASP A 32 -21.29 16.64 4.35
N ALA A 33 -22.10 16.91 5.39
CA ALA A 33 -23.51 17.23 5.21
C ALA A 33 -23.65 18.64 4.64
N ASP A 34 -24.59 18.82 3.69
CA ASP A 34 -24.88 20.09 3.04
C ASP A 34 -26.17 20.71 3.58
N THR A 35 -26.31 22.02 3.48
CA THR A 35 -27.52 22.76 3.85
C THR A 35 -28.16 23.31 2.59
N ASP A 36 -29.42 22.96 2.35
CA ASP A 36 -30.20 23.41 1.16
C ASP A 36 -30.72 24.87 1.22
N GLY A 37 -30.19 25.70 2.12
CA GLY A 37 -30.62 27.06 2.30
C GLY A 37 -31.93 27.25 3.08
N GLU A 38 -32.73 26.19 3.26
CA GLU A 38 -34.00 26.20 4.01
C GLU A 38 -33.86 25.54 5.41
N SER A 39 -32.66 25.56 5.99
CA SER A 39 -32.34 24.89 7.29
C SER A 39 -32.44 23.37 7.29
N ARG A 40 -32.45 22.72 6.13
CA ARG A 40 -32.36 21.27 6.01
C ARG A 40 -30.95 20.87 5.62
N ALA A 41 -30.25 20.24 6.53
CA ALA A 41 -28.96 19.66 6.22
C ALA A 41 -29.16 18.19 5.82
N LEU A 42 -28.47 17.78 4.76
CA LEU A 42 -28.53 16.43 4.20
C LEU A 42 -27.15 15.78 4.24
N GLY A 43 -26.98 14.76 5.10
CA GLY A 43 -25.83 13.87 5.07
C GLY A 43 -26.10 12.66 4.18
N PHE A 44 -25.14 12.22 3.41
CA PHE A 44 -25.24 11.04 2.58
C PHE A 44 -24.39 9.88 3.12
N TYR A 45 -24.98 8.68 3.21
CA TYR A 45 -24.30 7.49 3.70
C TYR A 45 -24.49 6.33 2.72
N GLN A 46 -23.41 5.62 2.42
CA GLN A 46 -23.42 4.54 1.43
C GLN A 46 -24.12 3.27 1.92
N SER A 47 -24.22 3.04 3.23
CA SER A 47 -24.80 1.84 3.79
C SER A 47 -25.82 2.14 4.89
N LEU A 48 -26.80 1.25 5.06
CA LEU A 48 -27.75 1.31 6.16
C LEU A 48 -27.06 1.31 7.53
N GLN A 49 -26.02 0.49 7.69
CA GLN A 49 -25.28 0.40 8.93
C GLN A 49 -24.63 1.72 9.32
N THR A 50 -23.98 2.41 8.37
CA THR A 50 -23.37 3.71 8.64
C THR A 50 -24.42 4.79 8.92
N ALA A 51 -25.56 4.77 8.24
CA ALA A 51 -26.68 5.70 8.48
C ALA A 51 -27.27 5.50 9.89
N GLN A 52 -27.45 4.26 10.32
CA GLN A 52 -27.95 3.92 11.68
C GLN A 52 -26.96 4.37 12.76
N VAL A 53 -25.67 4.13 12.56
CA VAL A 53 -24.62 4.60 13.47
C VAL A 53 -24.65 6.12 13.60
N ALA A 54 -24.74 6.83 12.47
CA ALA A 54 -24.83 8.29 12.45
C ALA A 54 -26.09 8.77 13.18
N GLN A 55 -27.25 8.24 12.87
CA GLN A 55 -28.51 8.60 13.56
C GLN A 55 -28.41 8.42 15.06
N LYS A 56 -27.96 7.24 15.52
CA LYS A 56 -27.83 6.95 16.94
C LYS A 56 -26.86 7.90 17.66
N ALA A 57 -25.71 8.16 17.05
CA ALA A 57 -24.68 9.03 17.60
C ALA A 57 -25.17 10.47 17.72
N ILE A 58 -25.72 11.02 16.65
CA ILE A 58 -26.22 12.41 16.58
C ILE A 58 -27.40 12.58 17.53
N SER A 59 -28.37 11.65 17.53
CA SER A 59 -29.49 11.70 18.44
C SER A 59 -29.11 11.61 19.91
N SER A 60 -28.01 10.96 20.23
CA SER A 60 -27.50 10.90 21.62
C SER A 60 -26.97 12.23 22.15
N VAL A 61 -26.64 13.17 21.26
CA VAL A 61 -26.10 14.50 21.59
C VAL A 61 -27.16 15.59 21.47
N PHE A 62 -27.97 15.53 20.41
CA PHE A 62 -28.89 16.62 20.00
C PHE A 62 -30.36 16.27 20.20
N GLY A 63 -30.67 15.09 20.75
CA GLY A 63 -32.03 14.62 21.01
C GLY A 63 -32.56 13.62 19.98
N ALA A 64 -33.54 12.81 20.40
CA ALA A 64 -34.03 11.63 19.67
C ALA A 64 -34.57 11.95 18.24
N ASN A 65 -35.09 13.15 18.02
CA ASN A 65 -35.65 13.58 16.74
C ASN A 65 -34.74 14.52 15.95
N ALA A 66 -33.48 14.68 16.37
CA ALA A 66 -32.56 15.63 15.73
C ALA A 66 -32.31 15.31 14.25
N VAL A 67 -32.32 14.03 13.90
CA VAL A 67 -32.05 13.54 12.56
C VAL A 67 -32.89 12.32 12.22
N LYS A 68 -33.28 12.18 10.96
CA LYS A 68 -33.94 11.00 10.40
C LYS A 68 -33.24 10.57 9.12
N PHE A 69 -33.07 9.28 8.89
CA PHE A 69 -32.54 8.80 7.64
C PHE A 69 -33.62 8.10 6.80
N SER A 70 -33.48 8.20 5.47
CA SER A 70 -34.31 7.53 4.48
C SER A 70 -33.45 7.02 3.33
N PRO A 71 -33.87 5.97 2.61
CA PRO A 71 -33.17 5.55 1.41
C PRO A 71 -33.22 6.67 0.35
N THR A 72 -32.17 6.76 -0.48
CA THR A 72 -32.19 7.65 -1.66
C THR A 72 -33.19 7.15 -2.68
N ALA A 73 -33.72 8.06 -3.51
CA ALA A 73 -34.66 7.72 -4.59
C ALA A 73 -34.07 6.66 -5.57
N GLU A 74 -32.76 6.65 -5.74
CA GLU A 74 -32.06 5.69 -6.62
C GLU A 74 -31.72 4.37 -5.92
N GLY A 75 -32.00 4.20 -4.63
CA GLY A 75 -31.65 3.00 -3.85
C GLY A 75 -30.15 2.78 -3.62
N LYS A 76 -29.30 3.75 -3.95
CA LYS A 76 -27.84 3.64 -3.87
C LYS A 76 -27.22 4.13 -2.57
N GLY A 77 -28.04 4.43 -1.55
CA GLY A 77 -27.57 4.90 -0.26
C GLY A 77 -28.69 5.47 0.59
N PHE A 78 -28.30 6.21 1.63
CA PHE A 78 -29.19 6.77 2.63
C PHE A 78 -28.94 8.27 2.80
N VAL A 79 -29.99 9.05 2.89
CA VAL A 79 -29.95 10.46 3.20
C VAL A 79 -30.33 10.65 4.66
N LEU A 80 -29.55 11.42 5.40
CA LEU A 80 -29.83 11.84 6.75
C LEU A 80 -30.40 13.28 6.70
N ALA A 81 -31.68 13.42 6.95
CA ALA A 81 -32.33 14.72 7.06
C ALA A 81 -32.21 15.25 8.49
N VAL A 82 -31.75 16.47 8.63
CA VAL A 82 -31.60 17.18 9.91
C VAL A 82 -32.90 17.90 10.22
N SER A 83 -33.43 17.69 11.42
CA SER A 83 -34.64 18.36 11.92
C SER A 83 -34.34 19.32 13.07
N SER A 84 -33.12 19.35 13.59
CA SER A 84 -32.67 20.19 14.72
C SER A 84 -31.95 21.42 14.20
N SER A 85 -32.37 22.61 14.68
CA SER A 85 -31.66 23.87 14.42
C SER A 85 -30.21 23.83 14.89
N ASP A 86 -29.95 23.26 16.06
CA ASP A 86 -28.60 23.18 16.65
C ASP A 86 -27.63 22.34 15.78
N VAL A 87 -28.17 21.29 15.12
CA VAL A 87 -27.36 20.47 14.19
C VAL A 87 -27.11 21.24 12.88
N ALA A 88 -28.13 21.96 12.36
CA ALA A 88 -27.98 22.78 11.16
C ALA A 88 -26.98 23.92 11.37
N GLU A 89 -27.04 24.58 12.53
CA GLU A 89 -26.08 25.61 12.95
C GLU A 89 -24.66 25.03 13.04
N LEU A 90 -24.49 23.90 13.72
CA LEU A 90 -23.17 23.23 13.80
C LEU A 90 -22.57 22.97 12.41
N ILE A 91 -23.36 22.47 11.45
CA ILE A 91 -22.90 22.20 10.09
C ILE A 91 -22.49 23.50 9.37
N SER A 92 -23.31 24.52 9.47
CA SER A 92 -23.03 25.84 8.88
C SER A 92 -21.77 26.48 9.47
N ASP A 93 -21.62 26.39 10.77
CA ASP A 93 -20.50 26.94 11.50
C ASP A 93 -19.18 26.22 11.19
N MET A 94 -19.21 24.90 11.10
CA MET A 94 -18.03 24.12 10.68
C MET A 94 -17.57 24.52 9.27
N ALA A 95 -18.51 24.78 8.37
CA ALA A 95 -18.20 25.25 7.02
C ALA A 95 -17.58 26.65 7.01
N ARG A 96 -18.03 27.52 7.91
CA ARG A 96 -17.68 28.96 7.95
C ARG A 96 -16.42 29.24 8.75
N TYR A 97 -16.25 28.60 9.89
CA TYR A 97 -15.23 28.95 10.89
C TYR A 97 -14.18 27.85 11.11
N GLY A 98 -14.35 26.71 10.46
CA GLY A 98 -13.47 25.54 10.63
C GLY A 98 -13.87 24.64 11.80
N VAL A 99 -13.24 23.47 11.86
CA VAL A 99 -13.59 22.39 12.79
C VAL A 99 -13.24 22.76 14.24
N ASP A 100 -12.03 23.25 14.46
CA ASP A 100 -11.49 23.51 15.80
C ASP A 100 -12.27 24.59 16.56
N ALA A 101 -12.62 25.67 15.85
CA ALA A 101 -13.35 26.78 16.43
C ALA A 101 -14.77 26.41 16.89
N ILE A 102 -15.43 25.48 16.20
CA ILE A 102 -16.85 25.17 16.38
C ILE A 102 -17.08 23.92 17.22
N VAL A 103 -16.26 22.89 17.04
CA VAL A 103 -16.41 21.65 17.82
C VAL A 103 -15.93 21.84 19.25
N GLY A 104 -15.04 22.81 19.49
CA GLY A 104 -14.54 23.16 20.82
C GLY A 104 -13.89 21.96 21.49
N PHE A 105 -12.78 21.47 20.94
CA PHE A 105 -12.06 20.32 21.48
C PHE A 105 -11.62 20.58 22.94
N SER A 106 -12.37 20.00 23.86
CA SER A 106 -12.17 20.20 25.31
C SER A 106 -11.23 19.18 25.93
N CYS A 107 -10.78 18.19 25.16
CA CYS A 107 -9.80 17.20 25.60
C CYS A 107 -9.05 16.60 24.40
N GLU A 108 -7.90 15.97 24.66
CA GLU A 108 -7.02 15.37 23.65
C GLU A 108 -7.70 14.30 22.78
N GLU A 109 -8.73 13.61 23.30
CA GLU A 109 -9.45 12.56 22.56
C GLU A 109 -10.50 13.13 21.58
N CYS A 110 -10.80 14.43 21.61
CA CYS A 110 -11.84 15.03 20.77
C CYS A 110 -11.47 14.97 19.28
N ALA A 111 -10.21 15.26 18.92
CA ALA A 111 -9.74 15.19 17.55
C ALA A 111 -9.85 13.78 16.96
N GLY A 112 -9.39 12.76 17.70
CA GLY A 112 -9.54 11.35 17.30
C GLY A 112 -11.01 10.95 17.17
N SER A 113 -11.89 11.43 18.06
CA SER A 113 -13.33 11.16 17.98
C SER A 113 -13.96 11.82 16.73
N PHE A 114 -13.59 13.04 16.40
CA PHE A 114 -14.02 13.71 15.16
C PHE A 114 -13.56 12.94 13.92
N LEU A 115 -12.27 12.59 13.83
CA LEU A 115 -11.69 11.82 12.71
C LEU A 115 -12.36 10.45 12.56
N ARG A 116 -12.72 9.81 13.66
CA ARG A 116 -13.49 8.55 13.67
C ARG A 116 -14.85 8.72 13.01
N GLY A 117 -15.62 9.74 13.40
CA GLY A 117 -16.91 10.05 12.79
C GLY A 117 -16.78 10.36 11.30
N LEU A 118 -15.83 11.19 10.93
CA LEU A 118 -15.50 11.55 9.56
C LEU A 118 -15.17 10.31 8.71
N PHE A 119 -14.34 9.40 9.22
CA PHE A 119 -14.00 8.17 8.49
C PHE A 119 -15.22 7.27 8.27
N ILE A 120 -16.08 7.14 9.26
CA ILE A 120 -17.31 6.35 9.12
C ILE A 120 -18.21 6.94 8.03
N ALA A 121 -18.35 8.26 7.97
CA ALA A 121 -19.20 8.94 6.99
C ALA A 121 -18.60 8.91 5.58
N SER A 122 -17.39 9.40 5.40
CA SER A 122 -16.78 9.72 4.10
C SER A 122 -15.50 8.95 3.78
N GLY A 123 -14.95 8.22 4.76
CA GLY A 123 -13.68 7.51 4.62
C GLY A 123 -13.81 6.19 3.86
N SER A 124 -12.76 5.83 3.17
CA SER A 124 -12.55 4.51 2.59
C SER A 124 -11.11 4.04 2.78
N LEU A 125 -10.91 2.74 2.95
CA LEU A 125 -9.61 2.13 3.18
C LEU A 125 -9.48 0.84 2.36
N THR A 126 -8.42 0.76 1.57
CA THR A 126 -8.14 -0.43 0.75
C THR A 126 -7.47 -1.51 1.60
N SER A 127 -7.75 -2.78 1.29
CA SER A 127 -7.11 -3.92 1.94
C SER A 127 -5.58 -3.83 1.87
N PRO A 128 -4.86 -4.17 2.97
CA PRO A 128 -3.39 -4.16 3.03
C PRO A 128 -2.71 -5.02 1.97
N ASP A 129 -3.38 -6.07 1.46
CA ASP A 129 -2.85 -6.94 0.40
C ASP A 129 -2.74 -6.25 -0.96
N ARG A 130 -3.44 -5.11 -1.12
CA ARG A 130 -3.44 -4.30 -2.33
C ARG A 130 -2.54 -3.08 -2.16
N GLN A 131 -2.89 -1.97 -2.80
CA GLN A 131 -2.18 -0.70 -2.65
C GLN A 131 -2.62 0.01 -1.36
N TYR A 132 -1.68 0.67 -0.69
CA TYR A 132 -1.99 1.54 0.43
C TYR A 132 -2.80 2.73 -0.08
N HIS A 133 -4.06 2.80 0.32
CA HIS A 133 -4.94 3.89 -0.07
C HIS A 133 -6.01 4.11 1.00
N LEU A 134 -5.96 5.26 1.63
CA LEU A 134 -7.00 5.80 2.48
C LEU A 134 -7.47 7.09 1.84
N GLU A 135 -8.77 7.26 1.68
CA GLU A 135 -9.38 8.41 1.03
C GLU A 135 -10.61 8.88 1.81
N PHE A 136 -10.71 10.18 2.03
CA PHE A 136 -11.94 10.85 2.40
C PHE A 136 -12.53 11.46 1.15
N THR A 137 -13.74 11.07 0.79
CA THR A 137 -14.46 11.63 -0.36
C THR A 137 -15.49 12.62 0.16
N LEU A 138 -15.31 13.89 -0.18
CA LEU A 138 -16.22 14.97 0.16
C LEU A 138 -17.05 15.36 -1.06
N LYS A 139 -18.34 15.52 -0.87
CA LYS A 139 -19.27 16.03 -1.90
C LYS A 139 -19.17 17.53 -2.09
N ASN A 140 -18.74 18.26 -1.05
CA ASN A 140 -18.49 19.68 -1.10
C ASN A 140 -16.97 19.91 -1.17
N SER A 141 -16.49 20.41 -2.32
CA SER A 141 -15.07 20.69 -2.57
C SER A 141 -14.50 21.78 -1.65
N ASP A 142 -15.33 22.72 -1.19
CA ASP A 142 -14.89 23.87 -0.41
C ASP A 142 -14.47 23.44 1.01
N ARG A 143 -15.02 22.32 1.49
CA ARG A 143 -14.64 21.73 2.79
C ARG A 143 -13.30 21.01 2.78
N ALA A 144 -12.75 20.75 1.59
CA ALA A 144 -11.48 20.04 1.46
C ALA A 144 -10.30 20.80 2.07
N GLU A 145 -10.28 22.12 1.97
CA GLU A 145 -9.23 22.97 2.55
C GLU A 145 -9.31 22.96 4.07
N THR A 146 -10.51 23.17 4.61
CA THR A 146 -10.77 23.11 6.06
C THR A 146 -10.35 21.76 6.64
N LEU A 147 -10.73 20.64 5.98
CA LEU A 147 -10.34 19.33 6.43
C LEU A 147 -8.85 19.06 6.25
N SER A 148 -8.25 19.54 5.17
CA SER A 148 -6.81 19.39 4.93
C SER A 148 -5.99 20.11 6.00
N SER A 149 -6.37 21.32 6.36
CA SER A 149 -5.74 22.07 7.45
C SER A 149 -5.84 21.31 8.76
N PHE A 150 -7.04 20.90 9.14
CA PHE A 150 -7.27 20.11 10.34
C PHE A 150 -6.43 18.81 10.39
N LEU A 151 -6.34 18.08 9.26
CA LEU A 151 -5.54 16.86 9.16
C LEU A 151 -4.02 17.14 9.26
N CYS A 152 -3.56 18.31 8.88
CA CYS A 152 -2.16 18.71 9.08
C CYS A 152 -1.81 18.87 10.56
N ASP A 153 -2.75 19.34 11.37
CA ASP A 153 -2.51 19.61 12.79
C ASP A 153 -2.64 18.35 13.66
N TYR A 154 -3.55 17.44 13.32
CA TYR A 154 -3.89 16.27 14.14
C TYR A 154 -3.50 14.91 13.56
N ALA A 155 -3.03 14.88 12.32
CA ALA A 155 -2.54 13.68 11.64
C ALA A 155 -1.43 14.08 10.65
N SER A 156 -1.24 13.32 9.60
CA SER A 156 -0.33 13.71 8.52
C SER A 156 -1.05 14.48 7.42
N PRO A 157 -0.38 15.41 6.69
CA PRO A 157 -0.99 16.13 5.57
C PRO A 157 -1.41 15.17 4.44
N PRO A 158 -2.68 15.24 3.96
CA PRO A 158 -3.16 14.45 2.84
C PRO A 158 -2.75 15.06 1.50
N THR A 159 -2.90 14.27 0.42
CA THR A 159 -2.90 14.80 -0.94
C THR A 159 -4.34 15.15 -1.33
N VAL A 160 -4.60 16.42 -1.64
CA VAL A 160 -5.93 16.87 -2.06
C VAL A 160 -6.10 16.68 -3.57
N ARG A 161 -7.18 16.02 -3.96
CA ARG A 161 -7.59 15.82 -5.35
C ARG A 161 -8.98 16.41 -5.56
N ARG A 162 -9.07 17.50 -6.30
CA ARG A 162 -10.34 18.13 -6.64
C ARG A 162 -10.94 17.54 -7.92
N ARG A 163 -12.25 17.39 -7.92
CA ARG A 163 -13.09 17.05 -9.07
C ARG A 163 -14.26 18.03 -9.11
N ASP A 164 -14.97 18.12 -10.23
CA ASP A 164 -16.16 18.95 -10.34
C ASP A 164 -17.15 18.64 -9.18
N GLY A 165 -17.38 19.63 -8.33
CA GLY A 165 -18.30 19.52 -7.19
C GLY A 165 -17.90 18.57 -6.07
N SER A 166 -16.70 17.96 -6.10
CA SER A 166 -16.25 17.02 -5.05
C SER A 166 -14.74 17.09 -4.83
N ALA A 167 -14.28 16.59 -3.68
CA ALA A 167 -12.86 16.47 -3.39
C ALA A 167 -12.52 15.15 -2.70
N GLY A 168 -11.33 14.63 -3.00
CA GLY A 168 -10.72 13.50 -2.31
C GLY A 168 -9.48 13.93 -1.55
N LEU A 169 -9.38 13.58 -0.27
CA LEU A 169 -8.18 13.74 0.53
C LEU A 169 -7.56 12.36 0.70
N ILE A 170 -6.35 12.18 0.15
CA ILE A 170 -5.79 10.86 -0.12
C ILE A 170 -4.48 10.66 0.62
N TYR A 171 -4.33 9.49 1.24
CA TYR A 171 -3.08 8.96 1.76
C TYR A 171 -2.67 7.70 0.99
N LYS A 172 -1.42 7.66 0.51
CA LYS A 172 -0.83 6.51 -0.19
C LYS A 172 0.38 5.91 0.52
N SER A 173 0.82 6.54 1.60
CA SER A 173 1.93 6.05 2.43
C SER A 173 1.39 5.16 3.55
N SER A 174 1.99 3.98 3.73
CA SER A 174 1.63 3.10 4.86
C SER A 174 1.81 3.82 6.20
N ALA A 175 2.91 4.55 6.39
CA ALA A 175 3.18 5.27 7.62
C ALA A 175 2.08 6.28 7.96
N LYS A 176 1.65 7.09 6.99
CA LYS A 176 0.56 8.07 7.20
C LYS A 176 -0.79 7.41 7.52
N ILE A 177 -1.04 6.22 6.93
CA ILE A 177 -2.26 5.44 7.21
C ILE A 177 -2.15 4.81 8.61
N GLU A 178 -0.98 4.32 9.00
CA GLU A 178 -0.69 3.81 10.35
C GLU A 178 -0.95 4.89 11.41
N ASP A 179 -0.44 6.12 11.20
CA ASP A 179 -0.67 7.28 12.06
C ASP A 179 -2.17 7.58 12.20
N PHE A 180 -2.89 7.63 11.09
CA PHE A 180 -4.33 7.85 11.09
C PHE A 180 -5.09 6.75 11.85
N LEU A 181 -4.84 5.48 11.57
CA LEU A 181 -5.51 4.35 12.23
C LEU A 181 -5.25 4.34 13.74
N SER A 182 -4.03 4.70 14.14
CA SER A 182 -3.67 4.88 15.56
C SER A 182 -4.46 6.02 16.20
N SER A 183 -4.54 7.18 15.54
CA SER A 183 -5.23 8.37 16.07
C SER A 183 -6.74 8.16 16.28
N VAL A 184 -7.39 7.35 15.42
CA VAL A 184 -8.82 7.02 15.55
C VAL A 184 -9.10 5.79 16.42
N GLY A 185 -8.06 5.05 16.82
CA GLY A 185 -8.18 3.84 17.65
C GLY A 185 -8.62 2.59 16.89
N ALA A 186 -8.38 2.50 15.58
CA ALA A 186 -8.67 1.33 14.75
C ALA A 186 -7.57 0.27 14.91
N VAL A 187 -7.53 -0.39 16.06
CA VAL A 187 -6.44 -1.30 16.45
C VAL A 187 -6.36 -2.53 15.55
N GLN A 188 -7.49 -3.13 15.20
CA GLN A 188 -7.53 -4.32 14.34
C GLN A 188 -7.07 -3.98 12.92
N ALA A 189 -7.57 -2.87 12.37
CA ALA A 189 -7.16 -2.39 11.05
C ALA A 189 -5.66 -2.01 11.03
N TYR A 190 -5.15 -1.40 12.10
CA TYR A 190 -3.74 -1.06 12.26
C TYR A 190 -2.85 -2.32 12.22
N PHE A 191 -3.17 -3.35 13.02
CA PHE A 191 -2.40 -4.60 13.01
C PHE A 191 -2.53 -5.36 11.68
N ALA A 192 -3.68 -5.33 11.04
CA ALA A 192 -3.84 -5.92 9.71
C ALA A 192 -2.95 -5.22 8.68
N LEU A 193 -2.81 -3.89 8.77
CA LEU A 193 -1.91 -3.12 7.91
C LEU A 193 -0.44 -3.49 8.15
N LEU A 194 0.00 -3.60 9.40
CA LEU A 194 1.35 -4.03 9.75
C LEU A 194 1.68 -5.44 9.25
N ASN A 195 0.77 -6.40 9.46
CA ASN A 195 0.94 -7.77 8.99
C ASN A 195 1.02 -7.83 7.45
N GLY A 196 0.20 -7.06 6.74
CA GLY A 196 0.25 -6.93 5.29
C GLY A 196 1.59 -6.37 4.81
N LYS A 197 2.17 -5.41 5.53
CA LYS A 197 3.48 -4.83 5.24
C LYS A 197 4.60 -5.86 5.37
N ILE A 198 4.66 -6.58 6.50
CA ILE A 198 5.63 -7.64 6.76
C ILE A 198 5.55 -8.72 5.68
N THR A 199 4.35 -9.19 5.37
CA THR A 199 4.13 -10.22 4.34
C THR A 199 4.62 -9.76 2.96
N ARG A 200 4.42 -8.49 2.62
CA ARG A 200 4.89 -7.91 1.36
C ARG A 200 6.42 -7.81 1.32
N GLU A 201 7.06 -7.40 2.40
CA GLU A 201 8.51 -7.34 2.50
C GLU A 201 9.15 -8.72 2.31
N ILE A 202 8.66 -9.74 3.03
CA ILE A 202 9.13 -11.13 2.89
C ILE A 202 8.96 -11.61 1.44
N ARG A 203 7.79 -11.39 0.83
CA ARG A 203 7.54 -11.78 -0.57
C ARG A 203 8.49 -11.09 -1.55
N ASN A 204 8.76 -9.80 -1.34
CA ASN A 204 9.69 -9.05 -2.18
C ASN A 204 11.12 -9.57 -2.06
N ASP A 205 11.57 -9.94 -0.86
CA ASP A 205 12.91 -10.48 -0.62
C ASP A 205 13.07 -11.87 -1.24
N VAL A 206 12.07 -12.75 -1.08
CA VAL A 206 12.03 -14.05 -1.75
C VAL A 206 12.08 -13.88 -3.27
N ASN A 207 11.27 -13.00 -3.84
CA ASN A 207 11.27 -12.75 -5.28
C ASN A 207 12.63 -12.22 -5.78
N ARG A 208 13.25 -11.28 -5.05
CA ARG A 208 14.59 -10.77 -5.38
C ARG A 208 15.64 -11.87 -5.35
N SER A 209 15.64 -12.69 -4.30
CA SER A 209 16.56 -13.82 -4.16
C SER A 209 16.38 -14.84 -5.30
N THR A 210 15.13 -15.24 -5.57
CA THR A 210 14.80 -16.17 -6.65
C THR A 210 15.21 -15.64 -8.03
N ASN A 211 14.91 -14.36 -8.31
CA ASN A 211 15.31 -13.72 -9.57
C ASN A 211 16.83 -13.64 -9.73
N CYS A 212 17.56 -13.37 -8.63
CA CYS A 212 19.02 -13.38 -8.64
C CYS A 212 19.58 -14.77 -8.93
N MET A 213 19.08 -15.80 -8.24
CA MET A 213 19.48 -17.20 -8.46
C MET A 213 19.20 -17.63 -9.89
N THR A 214 18.01 -17.41 -10.41
CA THR A 214 17.61 -17.79 -11.76
C THR A 214 18.50 -17.13 -12.82
N LYS A 215 18.77 -15.82 -12.67
CA LYS A 215 19.68 -15.11 -13.59
C LYS A 215 21.11 -15.64 -13.52
N ASN A 216 21.60 -15.99 -12.34
CA ASN A 216 22.93 -16.55 -12.18
C ASN A 216 23.06 -17.94 -12.81
N ILE A 217 22.04 -18.81 -12.61
CA ILE A 217 21.98 -20.13 -13.25
C ILE A 217 21.93 -19.97 -14.77
N ALA A 218 21.06 -19.11 -15.29
CA ALA A 218 20.94 -18.88 -16.73
C ALA A 218 22.25 -18.39 -17.35
N LYS A 219 22.98 -17.48 -16.70
CA LYS A 219 24.31 -17.03 -17.12
C LYS A 219 25.33 -18.17 -17.12
N ALA A 220 25.35 -19.00 -16.08
CA ALA A 220 26.26 -20.12 -15.99
C ALA A 220 26.01 -21.17 -17.09
N VAL A 221 24.75 -21.48 -17.34
CA VAL A 221 24.35 -22.42 -18.42
C VAL A 221 24.72 -21.86 -19.80
N ALA A 222 24.44 -20.57 -20.06
CA ALA A 222 24.81 -19.94 -21.32
C ALA A 222 26.34 -19.94 -21.54
N ALA A 223 27.11 -19.60 -20.49
CA ALA A 223 28.57 -19.63 -20.54
C ALA A 223 29.10 -21.06 -20.80
N SER A 224 28.55 -22.06 -20.11
CA SER A 224 28.94 -23.46 -20.32
C SER A 224 28.67 -23.91 -21.75
N ARG A 225 27.49 -23.62 -22.31
CA ARG A 225 27.16 -23.96 -23.71
C ARG A 225 28.11 -23.30 -24.71
N ALA A 226 28.44 -22.01 -24.50
CA ALA A 226 29.40 -21.32 -25.36
C ALA A 226 30.81 -21.94 -25.26
N GLN A 227 31.24 -22.31 -24.06
CA GLN A 227 32.50 -22.99 -23.83
C GLN A 227 32.58 -24.35 -24.55
N ILE A 228 31.54 -25.16 -24.40
CA ILE A 228 31.45 -26.50 -25.04
C ILE A 228 31.49 -26.36 -26.57
N ALA A 229 30.68 -25.47 -27.13
CA ALA A 229 30.66 -25.23 -28.57
C ALA A 229 32.04 -24.76 -29.13
N ALA A 230 32.78 -23.95 -28.35
CA ALA A 230 34.13 -23.55 -28.71
C ALA A 230 35.12 -24.70 -28.65
N LEU A 231 35.04 -25.58 -27.62
CA LEU A 231 35.90 -26.74 -27.45
C LEU A 231 35.64 -27.83 -28.51
N GLU A 232 34.39 -28.08 -28.86
CA GLU A 232 34.02 -28.99 -29.95
C GLU A 232 34.55 -28.47 -31.35
N ALA A 233 34.59 -27.16 -31.53
CA ALA A 233 35.18 -26.57 -32.72
C ALA A 233 36.70 -26.76 -32.78
N LEU A 234 37.38 -26.61 -31.60
CA LEU A 234 38.80 -26.90 -31.48
C LEU A 234 39.14 -28.37 -31.76
N GLU A 235 38.35 -29.32 -31.25
CA GLU A 235 38.54 -30.75 -31.53
C GLU A 235 38.41 -31.05 -33.01
N ARG A 236 37.37 -30.52 -33.70
CA ARG A 236 37.14 -30.72 -35.12
C ARG A 236 38.22 -30.13 -36.03
N SER A 237 38.87 -29.08 -35.59
CA SER A 237 39.96 -28.45 -36.35
C SER A 237 41.33 -29.10 -36.20
N GLY A 238 41.49 -30.08 -35.24
CA GLY A 238 42.74 -30.69 -34.91
C GLY A 238 43.74 -29.79 -34.13
N GLU A 239 43.32 -28.59 -33.74
CA GLU A 239 44.16 -27.64 -33.00
C GLU A 239 44.34 -28.05 -31.51
N CYS A 240 43.55 -29.03 -31.03
CA CYS A 240 43.71 -29.54 -29.68
C CYS A 240 45.09 -30.12 -29.40
N ASP A 241 45.78 -30.68 -30.39
CA ASP A 241 47.14 -31.24 -30.25
C ASP A 241 48.22 -30.19 -30.04
N LYS A 242 47.96 -28.94 -30.44
CA LYS A 242 48.89 -27.79 -30.25
C LYS A 242 48.67 -27.06 -28.91
N LEU A 243 47.66 -27.45 -28.10
CA LEU A 243 47.40 -26.85 -26.82
C LEU A 243 48.45 -27.28 -25.78
N SER A 244 48.79 -26.35 -24.86
CA SER A 244 49.59 -26.72 -23.70
C SER A 244 48.89 -27.80 -22.86
N PRO A 245 49.66 -28.66 -22.14
CA PRO A 245 49.05 -29.72 -21.32
C PRO A 245 47.95 -29.21 -20.37
N GLU A 246 48.15 -28.04 -19.77
CA GLU A 246 47.23 -27.43 -18.85
C GLU A 246 45.90 -26.96 -19.51
N LEU A 247 45.97 -26.45 -20.73
CA LEU A 247 44.78 -26.07 -21.50
C LEU A 247 44.03 -27.29 -22.00
N ARG A 248 44.76 -28.33 -22.42
CA ARG A 248 44.17 -29.58 -22.86
C ARG A 248 43.43 -30.26 -21.71
N GLU A 249 44.02 -30.37 -20.53
CA GLU A 249 43.34 -30.89 -19.33
C GLU A 249 42.04 -30.13 -19.03
N THR A 250 42.08 -28.78 -19.08
CA THR A 250 40.90 -27.95 -18.83
C THR A 250 39.80 -28.18 -19.86
N ALA A 251 40.18 -28.34 -21.15
CA ALA A 251 39.25 -28.62 -22.24
C ALA A 251 38.57 -29.98 -22.05
N GLN A 252 39.38 -31.04 -21.77
CA GLN A 252 38.86 -32.40 -21.56
C GLN A 252 37.93 -32.45 -20.35
N LEU A 253 38.30 -31.85 -19.21
CA LEU A 253 37.45 -31.82 -18.03
C LEU A 253 36.14 -31.09 -18.30
N ARG A 254 36.13 -29.99 -19.06
CA ARG A 254 34.90 -29.28 -19.38
C ARG A 254 33.98 -30.08 -20.31
N LEU A 255 34.48 -30.77 -21.28
CA LEU A 255 33.71 -31.63 -22.16
C LEU A 255 33.15 -32.86 -21.42
N LEU A 256 33.93 -33.42 -20.50
CA LEU A 256 33.50 -34.57 -19.68
C LEU A 256 32.45 -34.17 -18.65
N TYR A 257 32.53 -32.95 -18.11
CA TYR A 257 31.64 -32.41 -17.07
C TYR A 257 30.99 -31.09 -17.49
N PRO A 258 30.05 -31.11 -18.46
CA PRO A 258 29.49 -29.90 -19.04
C PRO A 258 28.63 -29.07 -18.06
N GLU A 259 28.06 -29.69 -17.04
CA GLU A 259 27.06 -29.02 -16.16
C GLU A 259 27.67 -28.49 -14.84
N ILE A 260 28.87 -28.96 -14.47
CA ILE A 260 29.44 -28.57 -13.17
C ILE A 260 29.92 -27.10 -13.15
N PRO A 261 29.81 -26.41 -11.99
CA PRO A 261 30.36 -25.07 -11.82
C PRO A 261 31.89 -25.03 -12.00
N LEU A 262 32.44 -23.88 -12.44
CA LEU A 262 33.90 -23.73 -12.62
C LEU A 262 34.71 -23.98 -11.37
N ALA A 263 34.15 -23.74 -10.17
CA ALA A 263 34.84 -24.03 -8.91
C ALA A 263 35.03 -25.52 -8.72
N GLU A 264 34.01 -26.33 -9.00
CA GLU A 264 34.07 -27.78 -8.94
C GLU A 264 34.92 -28.38 -10.04
N LEU A 265 34.86 -27.77 -11.25
CA LEU A 265 35.77 -28.12 -12.33
C LEU A 265 37.23 -27.93 -11.93
N GLY A 266 37.55 -26.84 -11.23
CA GLY A 266 38.89 -26.53 -10.72
C GLY A 266 39.39 -27.56 -9.73
N ALA A 267 38.53 -28.09 -8.87
CA ALA A 267 38.88 -29.14 -7.91
C ALA A 267 39.22 -30.48 -8.57
N ARG A 268 38.83 -30.68 -9.84
CA ARG A 268 39.11 -31.92 -10.61
C ARG A 268 40.42 -31.87 -11.41
N HIS A 269 41.10 -30.74 -11.42
CA HIS A 269 42.44 -30.64 -12.03
C HIS A 269 43.50 -31.28 -11.15
N CYS A 270 44.61 -31.68 -11.75
CA CYS A 270 45.73 -32.23 -11.04
C CYS A 270 47.04 -31.43 -11.36
N PRO A 271 47.53 -30.60 -10.42
CA PRO A 271 46.96 -30.27 -9.11
C PRO A 271 45.70 -29.40 -9.20
N PRO A 272 44.82 -29.38 -8.17
CA PRO A 272 43.60 -28.56 -8.15
C PRO A 272 43.91 -27.07 -8.32
N ILE A 273 43.05 -26.38 -9.09
CA ILE A 273 43.17 -24.95 -9.37
C ILE A 273 41.93 -24.16 -8.93
N SER A 274 42.09 -22.86 -8.71
CA SER A 274 40.98 -22.00 -8.31
C SER A 274 39.98 -21.77 -9.45
N LYS A 275 38.75 -21.35 -9.08
CA LYS A 275 37.72 -20.91 -10.05
C LYS A 275 38.26 -19.87 -11.02
N SER A 276 39.08 -18.92 -10.54
CA SER A 276 39.71 -17.89 -11.39
C SER A 276 40.71 -18.50 -12.36
N GLY A 277 41.49 -19.50 -11.95
CA GLY A 277 42.41 -20.25 -12.80
C GLY A 277 41.68 -20.95 -13.93
N VAL A 278 40.59 -21.67 -13.63
CA VAL A 278 39.73 -22.29 -14.66
C VAL A 278 39.17 -21.25 -15.62
N ASN A 279 38.64 -20.14 -15.09
CA ASN A 279 38.06 -19.08 -15.91
C ASN A 279 39.08 -18.46 -16.88
N HIS A 280 40.30 -18.25 -16.41
CA HIS A 280 41.40 -17.73 -17.24
C HIS A 280 41.79 -18.73 -18.34
N ARG A 281 41.93 -20.02 -18.03
CA ARG A 281 42.23 -21.08 -19.00
C ARG A 281 41.11 -21.20 -20.04
N MET A 282 39.82 -21.18 -19.61
CA MET A 282 38.66 -21.21 -20.50
C MET A 282 38.60 -19.97 -21.43
N ALA A 283 38.92 -18.79 -20.94
CA ALA A 283 38.98 -17.58 -21.76
C ALA A 283 40.04 -17.70 -22.89
N ARG A 284 41.20 -18.29 -22.57
CA ARG A 284 42.24 -18.55 -23.58
C ARG A 284 41.80 -19.60 -24.61
N LEU A 285 41.16 -20.69 -24.19
CA LEU A 285 40.60 -21.70 -25.10
C LEU A 285 39.55 -21.13 -26.03
N MET A 286 38.64 -20.28 -25.52
CA MET A 286 37.66 -19.57 -26.34
C MET A 286 38.28 -18.61 -27.34
N ALA A 287 39.31 -17.88 -26.96
CA ALA A 287 40.04 -16.97 -27.87
C ALA A 287 40.72 -17.75 -29.01
N ILE A 288 41.33 -18.90 -28.74
CA ILE A 288 41.91 -19.77 -29.77
C ILE A 288 40.84 -20.31 -30.73
N ALA A 289 39.66 -20.73 -30.17
CA ALA A 289 38.54 -21.19 -31.01
C ALA A 289 37.94 -20.11 -31.91
N GLU A 290 37.92 -18.84 -31.44
CA GLU A 290 37.48 -17.69 -32.24
C GLU A 290 38.47 -17.34 -33.36
N GLY A 291 39.76 -17.55 -33.17
CA GLY A 291 40.78 -17.40 -34.19
C GLY A 291 40.57 -18.34 -35.38
N ILE A 292 40.25 -19.60 -35.11
CA ILE A 292 39.99 -20.63 -36.12
C ILE A 292 38.75 -20.33 -37.00
N LYS A 293 37.77 -19.64 -36.46
CA LYS A 293 36.55 -19.25 -37.24
C LYS A 293 36.76 -18.09 -38.20
N LYS A 294 37.90 -17.39 -38.13
CA LYS A 294 38.22 -16.22 -38.96
C LYS A 294 39.15 -16.54 -40.13
N ASP A 295 39.82 -17.70 -40.08
CA ASP A 295 40.60 -18.26 -41.17
C ASP A 295 39.74 -19.30 -41.98
#